data_ba497c39d4f15ca40b46d63cc856f29e
#
_entry.id   ba497c39d4f15ca40b46d63cc856f29e
#
_cell.length_a   1.000
_cell.length_b   1.000
_cell.length_c   1.000
_cell.angle_alpha   90.00
_cell.angle_beta   90.00
_cell.angle_gamma   90.00
#
_symmetry.space_group_name_H-M   'P 1'
#
loop_
_entity.id
_entity.type
_entity.pdbx_description
1 polymer ?
#
loop_
_entity_poly.entity_id
_entity_poly.type
_entity_poly.pdbx_seq_one_letter_code
_entity_poly.pdbx_strand_id
1 'polypeptide(L)'
;MKISFVDIQNFRKLKHCRVEFAEEQTLLVGANNSGKTSATDALICFLDKGKKITSTDFTLYNWVFLNKFAQSWMNQDPTVFTGLELSDWQPYCPSLDVWIDADVKEVQRVSHIIPTLKWNGEPLGVRLVYQPRDLDRLRENYVRERDAVVKVNREKQLSLWPRDLKDYLKEKLHIEFEIKAYLLDPSRIDGSQTITNESICFDVDPFKGLFRVDTIEAQRGFSDPHSESGKPTNSLSSQL
;
A
#
# COMPACT_ATOMS: atom_id res chain seq x y z
N MET A 1 -10.68 12.17 19.34
CA MET A 1 -9.76 11.67 18.29
C MET A 1 -10.57 11.17 17.10
N LYS A 2 -10.24 11.59 15.87
CA LYS A 2 -10.86 11.14 14.61
C LYS A 2 -9.83 11.13 13.48
N ILE A 3 -10.07 10.33 12.45
CA ILE A 3 -9.33 10.47 11.19
C ILE A 3 -9.90 11.71 10.48
N SER A 4 -9.04 12.67 10.17
CA SER A 4 -9.41 13.90 9.46
C SER A 4 -9.51 13.64 7.97
N PHE A 5 -8.44 13.14 7.39
CA PHE A 5 -8.40 12.74 6.00
C PHE A 5 -7.32 11.69 5.75
N VAL A 6 -7.36 11.11 4.57
CA VAL A 6 -6.30 10.25 4.06
C VAL A 6 -5.86 10.68 2.67
N ASP A 7 -4.59 10.51 2.35
CA ASP A 7 -4.04 10.67 1.01
C ASP A 7 -3.59 9.32 0.47
N ILE A 8 -4.25 8.87 -0.58
CA ILE A 8 -3.95 7.61 -1.28
C ILE A 8 -3.03 7.93 -2.45
N GLN A 9 -1.91 7.23 -2.57
CA GLN A 9 -0.95 7.44 -3.65
C GLN A 9 -0.61 6.12 -4.35
N ASN A 10 -0.45 6.17 -5.67
CA ASN A 10 0.01 5.07 -6.50
C ASN A 10 -0.79 3.76 -6.40
N PHE A 11 -2.08 3.85 -6.04
CA PHE A 11 -2.94 2.69 -5.89
C PHE A 11 -3.91 2.55 -7.07
N ARG A 12 -3.76 1.50 -7.86
CA ARG A 12 -4.54 1.24 -9.09
C ARG A 12 -4.49 2.46 -10.03
N LYS A 13 -5.63 3.10 -10.28
CA LYS A 13 -5.72 4.33 -11.07
C LYS A 13 -5.55 5.63 -10.28
N LEU A 14 -5.48 5.52 -8.97
CA LEU A 14 -5.31 6.67 -8.09
C LEU A 14 -3.82 7.01 -7.99
N LYS A 15 -3.38 8.00 -8.77
CA LYS A 15 -2.02 8.52 -8.65
C LYS A 15 -1.86 9.31 -7.37
N HIS A 16 -2.84 10.16 -7.06
CA HIS A 16 -3.00 10.88 -5.80
C HIS A 16 -4.50 11.16 -5.60
N CYS A 17 -5.03 10.85 -4.42
CA CYS A 17 -6.42 11.06 -4.09
C CYS A 17 -6.58 11.31 -2.59
N ARG A 18 -7.06 12.49 -2.22
CA ARG A 18 -7.44 12.82 -0.84
C ARG A 18 -8.90 12.43 -0.59
N VAL A 19 -9.13 11.80 0.54
CA VAL A 19 -10.48 11.51 1.05
C VAL A 19 -10.60 12.12 2.44
N GLU A 20 -11.46 13.12 2.56
CA GLU A 20 -11.79 13.77 3.83
C GLU A 20 -12.90 13.01 4.54
N PHE A 21 -12.80 12.89 5.87
CA PHE A 21 -13.81 12.21 6.67
C PHE A 21 -14.64 13.23 7.44
N ALA A 22 -15.96 13.14 7.25
CA ALA A 22 -16.92 13.87 8.09
C ALA A 22 -17.00 13.26 9.50
N GLU A 23 -17.63 13.98 10.43
CA GLU A 23 -17.72 13.53 11.82
C GLU A 23 -18.53 12.26 12.01
N GLU A 24 -19.63 12.11 11.27
CA GLU A 24 -20.56 10.99 11.43
C GLU A 24 -20.50 10.03 10.23
N GLN A 25 -20.60 10.54 9.02
CA GLN A 25 -20.72 9.71 7.82
C GLN A 25 -20.08 10.36 6.60
N THR A 26 -19.30 9.59 5.85
CA THR A 26 -18.72 10.02 4.57
C THR A 26 -19.25 9.15 3.44
N LEU A 27 -19.83 9.78 2.41
CA LEU A 27 -20.33 9.14 1.22
C LEU A 27 -19.42 9.42 0.03
N LEU A 28 -18.91 8.36 -0.60
CA LEU A 28 -18.16 8.46 -1.86
C LEU A 28 -19.13 8.38 -3.04
N VAL A 29 -19.42 9.52 -3.67
CA VAL A 29 -20.34 9.63 -4.81
C VAL A 29 -19.56 9.95 -6.09
N GLY A 30 -19.99 9.41 -7.21
CA GLY A 30 -19.37 9.71 -8.51
C GLY A 30 -19.75 8.69 -9.59
N ALA A 31 -19.40 8.99 -10.84
CA ALA A 31 -19.66 8.13 -11.98
C ALA A 31 -19.00 6.74 -11.84
N ASN A 32 -19.46 5.77 -12.63
CA ASN A 32 -18.81 4.49 -12.73
C ASN A 32 -17.36 4.67 -13.17
N ASN A 33 -16.47 3.88 -12.58
CA ASN A 33 -15.02 3.96 -12.83
C ASN A 33 -14.33 5.27 -12.37
N SER A 34 -14.94 6.10 -11.51
CA SER A 34 -14.33 7.32 -10.95
C SER A 34 -13.25 7.08 -9.90
N GLY A 35 -13.13 5.85 -9.38
CA GLY A 35 -12.12 5.50 -8.37
C GLY A 35 -12.67 5.21 -6.97
N LYS A 36 -13.98 5.33 -6.74
CA LYS A 36 -14.60 5.05 -5.44
C LYS A 36 -14.17 3.71 -4.84
N THR A 37 -14.37 2.63 -5.59
CA THR A 37 -13.96 1.29 -5.16
C THR A 37 -12.44 1.21 -4.93
N SER A 38 -11.63 1.88 -5.77
CA SER A 38 -10.18 1.89 -5.55
C SER A 38 -9.80 2.61 -4.27
N ALA A 39 -10.48 3.71 -3.91
CA ALA A 39 -10.25 4.42 -2.66
C ALA A 39 -10.65 3.56 -1.45
N THR A 40 -11.84 2.94 -1.48
CA THR A 40 -12.27 2.02 -0.41
C THR A 40 -11.35 0.81 -0.28
N ASP A 41 -10.95 0.20 -1.41
CA ASP A 41 -10.03 -0.93 -1.40
C ASP A 41 -8.64 -0.56 -0.87
N ALA A 42 -8.14 0.65 -1.15
CA ALA A 42 -6.88 1.13 -0.58
C ALA A 42 -6.96 1.21 0.95
N LEU A 43 -8.03 1.81 1.50
CA LEU A 43 -8.25 1.86 2.93
C LEU A 43 -8.26 0.45 3.56
N ILE A 44 -9.01 -0.48 2.96
CA ILE A 44 -9.07 -1.85 3.44
C ILE A 44 -7.69 -2.53 3.36
N CYS A 45 -6.98 -2.42 2.24
CA CYS A 45 -5.69 -3.06 2.05
C CYS A 45 -4.61 -2.58 3.03
N PHE A 46 -4.62 -1.29 3.38
CA PHE A 46 -3.62 -0.72 4.28
C PHE A 46 -3.99 -0.82 5.76
N LEU A 47 -5.27 -0.73 6.10
CA LEU A 47 -5.75 -0.64 7.47
C LEU A 47 -6.36 -1.94 8.00
N ASP A 48 -6.87 -2.81 7.11
CA ASP A 48 -7.37 -4.13 7.45
C ASP A 48 -6.35 -5.20 7.07
N LYS A 49 -5.81 -5.91 8.05
CA LYS A 49 -4.80 -6.97 7.85
C LYS A 49 -5.32 -8.19 7.07
N GLY A 50 -6.64 -8.27 6.83
CA GLY A 50 -7.28 -9.37 6.13
C GLY A 50 -7.07 -9.33 4.60
N LYS A 51 -6.86 -8.17 3.99
CA LYS A 51 -6.73 -8.01 2.55
C LYS A 51 -5.30 -7.71 2.14
N LYS A 52 -4.75 -8.55 1.25
CA LYS A 52 -3.37 -8.39 0.75
C LYS A 52 -3.34 -7.50 -0.49
N ILE A 53 -2.31 -6.65 -0.56
CA ILE A 53 -1.97 -5.87 -1.76
C ILE A 53 -1.35 -6.81 -2.80
N THR A 54 -1.77 -6.66 -4.05
CA THR A 54 -1.32 -7.45 -5.20
C THR A 54 -0.63 -6.57 -6.24
N SER A 55 0.03 -7.18 -7.23
CA SER A 55 0.66 -6.44 -8.32
C SER A 55 -0.32 -5.62 -9.17
N THR A 56 -1.62 -5.95 -9.14
CA THR A 56 -2.68 -5.19 -9.82
C THR A 56 -3.12 -3.96 -9.05
N ASP A 57 -2.74 -3.84 -7.78
CA ASP A 57 -3.03 -2.66 -6.96
C ASP A 57 -2.01 -1.54 -7.12
N PHE A 58 -0.90 -1.81 -7.79
CA PHE A 58 0.03 -0.76 -8.23
C PHE A 58 -0.56 0.02 -9.41
N THR A 59 -0.26 1.33 -9.49
CA THR A 59 -0.58 2.12 -10.67
C THR A 59 0.14 1.56 -11.89
N LEU A 60 -0.61 1.24 -12.94
CA LEU A 60 -0.09 0.52 -14.11
C LEU A 60 1.14 1.20 -14.74
N TYR A 61 1.14 2.53 -14.83
CA TYR A 61 2.23 3.30 -15.40
C TYR A 61 3.54 3.18 -14.58
N ASN A 62 3.46 2.97 -13.29
CA ASN A 62 4.63 2.87 -12.42
C ASN A 62 5.48 1.63 -12.73
N TRP A 63 4.88 0.58 -13.29
CA TRP A 63 5.62 -0.62 -13.70
C TRP A 63 6.69 -0.34 -14.76
N VAL A 64 6.51 0.72 -15.57
CA VAL A 64 7.53 1.15 -16.53
C VAL A 64 8.83 1.55 -15.82
N PHE A 65 8.72 2.25 -14.70
CA PHE A 65 9.89 2.70 -13.91
C PHE A 65 10.47 1.54 -13.09
N LEU A 66 9.62 0.76 -12.43
CA LEU A 66 10.06 -0.39 -11.65
C LEU A 66 10.78 -1.44 -12.53
N ASN A 67 10.30 -1.67 -13.74
CA ASN A 67 10.98 -2.53 -14.70
C ASN A 67 12.34 -1.95 -15.17
N LYS A 68 12.48 -0.62 -15.25
CA LYS A 68 13.79 0.01 -15.55
C LYS A 68 14.80 -0.23 -14.43
N PHE A 69 14.37 -0.20 -13.15
CA PHE A 69 15.27 -0.58 -12.04
C PHE A 69 15.79 -2.01 -12.24
N ALA A 70 14.90 -2.96 -12.51
CA ALA A 70 15.28 -4.33 -12.74
C ALA A 70 16.17 -4.53 -13.98
N GLN A 71 15.97 -3.75 -15.04
CA GLN A 71 16.86 -3.74 -16.21
C GLN A 71 18.25 -3.23 -15.88
N SER A 72 18.37 -2.18 -15.03
CA SER A 72 19.66 -1.69 -14.58
C SER A 72 20.44 -2.71 -13.75
N TRP A 73 19.74 -3.53 -12.97
CA TRP A 73 20.36 -4.61 -12.19
C TRP A 73 20.94 -5.75 -13.07
N MET A 74 20.33 -5.99 -14.23
CA MET A 74 20.80 -6.98 -15.20
C MET A 74 21.99 -6.46 -16.04
N ASN A 75 22.07 -5.14 -16.23
CA ASN A 75 23.16 -4.50 -16.93
C ASN A 75 24.32 -4.32 -15.96
N GLN A 76 25.45 -4.95 -16.22
CA GLN A 76 26.66 -4.83 -15.38
C GLN A 76 27.37 -3.46 -15.50
N ASP A 77 26.69 -2.43 -16.01
CA ASP A 77 27.22 -1.08 -16.14
C ASP A 77 26.98 -0.30 -14.84
N PRO A 78 28.02 -0.04 -14.03
CA PRO A 78 27.86 0.65 -12.76
C PRO A 78 27.42 2.13 -12.90
N THR A 79 27.44 2.70 -14.10
CA THR A 79 27.03 4.09 -14.35
C THR A 79 25.50 4.25 -14.48
N VAL A 80 24.77 3.14 -14.62
CA VAL A 80 23.31 3.11 -14.88
C VAL A 80 22.52 2.45 -13.73
N PHE A 81 23.17 2.15 -12.60
CA PHE A 81 22.46 1.54 -11.47
C PHE A 81 21.44 2.50 -10.86
N THR A 82 20.16 2.10 -10.85
CA THR A 82 19.03 2.83 -10.28
C THR A 82 18.17 1.90 -9.43
N GLY A 83 17.37 2.47 -8.52
CA GLY A 83 16.48 1.70 -7.65
C GLY A 83 17.23 0.91 -6.57
N LEU A 84 18.34 1.44 -6.08
CA LEU A 84 19.17 0.84 -5.03
C LEU A 84 18.79 1.31 -3.63
N GLU A 85 18.05 2.42 -3.54
CA GLU A 85 17.55 2.96 -2.28
C GLU A 85 16.02 2.88 -2.22
N LEU A 86 15.48 2.72 -1.01
CA LEU A 86 14.03 2.73 -0.80
C LEU A 86 13.38 4.06 -1.23
N SER A 87 14.13 5.17 -1.13
CA SER A 87 13.71 6.48 -1.62
C SER A 87 13.39 6.51 -3.12
N ASP A 88 14.09 5.70 -3.93
CA ASP A 88 13.83 5.58 -5.36
C ASP A 88 12.48 4.89 -5.67
N TRP A 89 12.04 4.01 -4.78
CA TRP A 89 10.81 3.22 -4.94
C TRP A 89 9.56 3.96 -4.49
N GLN A 90 9.68 4.85 -3.51
CA GLN A 90 8.54 5.56 -2.91
C GLN A 90 7.63 6.26 -3.93
N PRO A 91 8.15 6.94 -4.97
CA PRO A 91 7.29 7.60 -5.96
C PRO A 91 6.41 6.64 -6.77
N TYR A 92 6.68 5.34 -6.71
CA TYR A 92 6.04 4.31 -7.52
C TYR A 92 5.28 3.26 -6.70
N CYS A 93 5.57 3.17 -5.41
CA CYS A 93 4.93 2.23 -4.50
C CYS A 93 3.56 2.75 -4.02
N PRO A 94 2.56 1.87 -3.85
CA PRO A 94 1.31 2.25 -3.21
C PRO A 94 1.55 2.74 -1.79
N SER A 95 0.91 3.85 -1.42
CA SER A 95 0.97 4.38 -0.06
C SER A 95 -0.35 5.01 0.37
N LEU A 96 -0.53 5.08 1.69
CA LEU A 96 -1.65 5.70 2.36
C LEU A 96 -1.14 6.58 3.49
N ASP A 97 -1.36 7.89 3.41
CA ASP A 97 -1.13 8.82 4.50
C ASP A 97 -2.41 8.94 5.30
N VAL A 98 -2.33 8.70 6.60
CA VAL A 98 -3.47 8.82 7.52
C VAL A 98 -3.21 10.00 8.44
N TRP A 99 -4.12 10.97 8.42
CA TRP A 99 -4.06 12.15 9.27
C TRP A 99 -5.14 12.12 10.34
N ILE A 100 -4.72 12.27 11.58
CA ILE A 100 -5.55 12.12 12.77
C ILE A 100 -5.61 13.43 13.53
N ASP A 101 -6.82 13.90 13.83
CA ASP A 101 -7.06 14.97 14.77
C ASP A 101 -7.25 14.37 16.18
N ALA A 102 -6.43 14.80 17.12
CA ALA A 102 -6.51 14.39 18.51
C ALA A 102 -6.49 15.62 19.43
N ASP A 103 -7.29 15.58 20.48
CA ASP A 103 -7.25 16.61 21.54
C ASP A 103 -6.01 16.41 22.42
N VAL A 104 -5.44 17.51 22.94
CA VAL A 104 -4.33 17.47 23.91
C VAL A 104 -4.65 16.59 25.12
N LYS A 105 -5.92 16.47 25.50
CA LYS A 105 -6.39 15.56 26.56
C LYS A 105 -6.20 14.08 26.22
N GLU A 106 -6.06 13.74 24.94
CA GLU A 106 -5.87 12.38 24.45
C GLU A 106 -4.38 12.01 24.21
N VAL A 107 -3.45 12.88 24.66
CA VAL A 107 -2.00 12.73 24.46
C VAL A 107 -1.48 11.33 24.83
N GLN A 108 -2.01 10.73 25.90
CA GLN A 108 -1.58 9.40 26.34
C GLN A 108 -1.86 8.30 25.29
N ARG A 109 -2.94 8.46 24.52
CA ARG A 109 -3.32 7.49 23.48
C ARG A 109 -2.49 7.61 22.22
N VAL A 110 -2.11 8.85 21.86
CA VAL A 110 -1.39 9.17 20.61
C VAL A 110 0.10 9.44 20.81
N SER A 111 0.61 9.28 22.04
CA SER A 111 1.98 9.65 22.40
C SER A 111 3.06 9.04 21.50
N HIS A 112 2.84 7.84 20.98
CA HIS A 112 3.77 7.13 20.12
C HIS A 112 3.81 7.65 18.67
N ILE A 113 2.82 8.46 18.25
CA ILE A 113 2.78 9.10 16.92
C ILE A 113 2.97 10.63 17.00
N ILE A 114 3.31 11.16 18.17
CA ILE A 114 3.62 12.58 18.35
C ILE A 114 5.05 12.84 17.88
N PRO A 115 5.27 13.73 16.88
CA PRO A 115 6.60 13.96 16.33
C PRO A 115 7.53 14.71 17.27
N THR A 116 7.01 15.57 18.12
CA THR A 116 7.80 16.42 19.04
C THR A 116 7.10 16.62 20.39
N LEU A 117 7.88 16.83 21.45
CA LEU A 117 7.36 17.14 22.78
C LEU A 117 6.61 18.49 22.86
N LYS A 118 6.71 19.33 21.82
CA LYS A 118 6.00 20.63 21.73
C LYS A 118 4.65 20.52 21.05
N TRP A 119 4.19 19.30 20.76
CA TRP A 119 2.89 19.08 20.13
C TRP A 119 1.76 19.71 20.96
N ASN A 120 0.88 20.45 20.32
CA ASN A 120 -0.21 21.20 20.95
C ASN A 120 -1.54 21.01 20.19
N GLY A 121 -1.79 19.80 19.71
CA GLY A 121 -3.04 19.45 19.03
C GLY A 121 -2.99 19.61 17.50
N GLU A 122 -1.82 19.79 16.90
CA GLU A 122 -1.66 19.73 15.45
C GLU A 122 -2.03 18.34 14.92
N PRO A 123 -2.53 18.21 13.67
CA PRO A 123 -2.83 16.92 13.09
C PRO A 123 -1.60 15.98 13.10
N LEU A 124 -1.82 14.72 13.44
CA LEU A 124 -0.80 13.70 13.50
C LEU A 124 -0.85 12.84 12.24
N GLY A 125 0.25 12.74 11.52
CA GLY A 125 0.34 12.05 10.24
C GLY A 125 1.18 10.78 10.29
N VAL A 126 0.67 9.71 9.70
CA VAL A 126 1.40 8.46 9.52
C VAL A 126 1.25 8.00 8.08
N ARG A 127 2.37 7.72 7.40
CA ARG A 127 2.40 7.12 6.07
C ARG A 127 2.60 5.62 6.16
N LEU A 128 1.69 4.87 5.58
CA LEU A 128 1.84 3.45 5.30
C LEU A 128 2.31 3.29 3.85
N VAL A 129 3.46 2.65 3.65
CA VAL A 129 4.00 2.38 2.30
C VAL A 129 4.13 0.88 2.09
N TYR A 130 3.64 0.38 0.97
CA TYR A 130 3.87 -0.98 0.55
C TYR A 130 5.13 -1.04 -0.30
N GLN A 131 6.25 -1.45 0.29
CA GLN A 131 7.59 -1.32 -0.27
C GLN A 131 8.40 -2.62 -0.13
N PRO A 132 9.52 -2.77 -0.86
CA PRO A 132 10.44 -3.89 -0.67
C PRO A 132 10.89 -4.01 0.79
N ARG A 133 10.93 -5.24 1.30
CA ARG A 133 11.45 -5.56 2.65
C ARG A 133 12.95 -5.36 2.72
N ASP A 134 13.63 -5.84 1.69
CA ASP A 134 15.08 -5.84 1.54
C ASP A 134 15.40 -5.73 0.05
N LEU A 135 15.96 -4.60 -0.36
CA LEU A 135 16.26 -4.31 -1.76
C LEU A 135 17.40 -5.18 -2.31
N ASP A 136 18.43 -5.44 -1.51
CA ASP A 136 19.56 -6.25 -1.94
C ASP A 136 19.10 -7.69 -2.19
N ARG A 137 18.31 -8.23 -1.28
CA ARG A 137 17.71 -9.55 -1.42
C ARG A 137 16.76 -9.64 -2.62
N LEU A 138 15.90 -8.64 -2.82
CA LEU A 138 15.01 -8.57 -3.96
C LEU A 138 15.80 -8.59 -5.28
N ARG A 139 16.85 -7.76 -5.37
CA ARG A 139 17.74 -7.69 -6.52
C ARG A 139 18.41 -9.04 -6.80
N GLU A 140 19.04 -9.62 -5.77
CA GLU A 140 19.73 -10.92 -5.90
C GLU A 140 18.78 -12.04 -6.37
N ASN A 141 17.60 -12.12 -5.74
CA ASN A 141 16.60 -13.12 -6.10
C ASN A 141 16.12 -12.95 -7.55
N TYR A 142 15.77 -11.71 -7.93
CA TYR A 142 15.33 -11.41 -9.29
C TYR A 142 16.40 -11.70 -10.34
N VAL A 143 17.64 -11.22 -10.13
CA VAL A 143 18.76 -11.43 -11.07
C VAL A 143 19.04 -12.91 -11.22
N ARG A 144 19.08 -13.68 -10.14
CA ARG A 144 19.28 -15.13 -10.17
C ARG A 144 18.22 -15.85 -11.01
N GLU A 145 16.94 -15.51 -10.84
CA GLU A 145 15.85 -16.13 -11.59
C GLU A 145 15.90 -15.70 -13.08
N ARG A 146 16.20 -14.43 -13.37
CA ARG A 146 16.35 -13.95 -14.74
C ARG A 146 17.54 -14.55 -15.47
N ASP A 147 18.68 -14.70 -14.83
CA ASP A 147 19.87 -15.33 -15.42
C ASP A 147 19.62 -16.80 -15.79
N ALA A 148 18.89 -17.52 -14.95
CA ALA A 148 18.47 -18.88 -15.26
C ALA A 148 17.60 -18.93 -16.53
N VAL A 149 16.65 -18.00 -16.66
CA VAL A 149 15.79 -17.88 -17.84
C VAL A 149 16.59 -17.54 -19.10
N VAL A 150 17.51 -16.58 -19.02
CA VAL A 150 18.34 -16.15 -20.15
C VAL A 150 19.22 -17.29 -20.65
N LYS A 151 19.81 -18.09 -19.75
CA LYS A 151 20.63 -19.27 -20.11
C LYS A 151 19.82 -20.30 -20.89
N VAL A 152 18.61 -20.63 -20.41
CA VAL A 152 17.75 -21.62 -21.08
C VAL A 152 17.19 -21.08 -22.40
N ASN A 153 16.89 -19.79 -22.49
CA ASN A 153 16.28 -19.18 -23.68
C ASN A 153 17.25 -19.06 -24.87
N ARG A 154 18.57 -18.97 -24.64
CA ARG A 154 19.59 -18.97 -25.70
C ARG A 154 19.51 -20.20 -26.61
N GLU A 155 19.00 -21.31 -26.07
CA GLU A 155 18.92 -22.58 -26.81
C GLU A 155 17.57 -22.83 -27.49
N LYS A 156 16.45 -22.22 -27.01
CA LYS A 156 15.09 -22.66 -27.37
C LYS A 156 14.11 -21.58 -27.82
N GLN A 157 14.46 -20.30 -27.83
CA GLN A 157 13.54 -19.15 -28.16
C GLN A 157 12.18 -19.20 -27.45
N LEU A 158 12.13 -19.64 -26.19
CA LEU A 158 10.92 -19.77 -25.42
C LEU A 158 10.68 -18.50 -24.59
N SER A 159 9.41 -18.06 -24.50
CA SER A 159 9.04 -17.00 -23.58
C SER A 159 8.92 -17.56 -22.17
N LEU A 160 10.03 -17.62 -21.43
CA LEU A 160 10.08 -18.17 -20.09
C LEU A 160 9.81 -17.11 -19.03
N TRP A 161 9.24 -17.54 -17.93
CA TRP A 161 8.99 -16.72 -16.75
C TRP A 161 10.22 -16.63 -15.83
N PRO A 162 10.48 -15.47 -15.19
CA PRO A 162 9.82 -14.17 -15.36
C PRO A 162 10.36 -13.41 -16.57
N ARG A 163 9.49 -12.67 -17.28
CA ARG A 163 9.88 -11.80 -18.41
C ARG A 163 10.47 -10.49 -17.96
N ASP A 164 9.92 -9.92 -16.89
CA ASP A 164 10.31 -8.65 -16.27
C ASP A 164 10.04 -8.66 -14.76
N LEU A 165 10.33 -7.56 -14.07
CA LEU A 165 10.11 -7.44 -12.62
C LEU A 165 8.63 -7.54 -12.24
N LYS A 166 7.74 -7.03 -13.08
CA LYS A 166 6.30 -7.14 -12.86
C LYS A 166 5.84 -8.59 -12.85
N ASP A 167 6.31 -9.38 -13.81
CA ASP A 167 6.04 -10.82 -13.86
C ASP A 167 6.58 -11.54 -12.61
N TYR A 168 7.79 -11.23 -12.21
CA TYR A 168 8.41 -11.78 -11.00
C TYR A 168 7.59 -11.44 -9.76
N LEU A 169 7.27 -10.16 -9.57
CA LEU A 169 6.52 -9.70 -8.41
C LEU A 169 5.06 -10.14 -8.43
N LYS A 170 4.50 -10.53 -9.56
CA LYS A 170 3.14 -11.10 -9.58
C LYS A 170 3.02 -12.34 -8.68
N GLU A 171 4.06 -13.16 -8.63
CA GLU A 171 4.10 -14.40 -7.84
C GLU A 171 4.77 -14.20 -6.46
N LYS A 172 5.74 -13.29 -6.37
CA LYS A 172 6.61 -13.15 -5.20
C LYS A 172 6.32 -11.91 -4.34
N LEU A 173 5.36 -11.06 -4.73
CA LEU A 173 5.13 -9.77 -4.11
C LEU A 173 4.95 -9.85 -2.58
N HIS A 174 4.18 -10.81 -2.11
CA HIS A 174 3.90 -11.00 -0.67
C HIS A 174 5.12 -11.46 0.15
N ILE A 175 6.16 -11.99 -0.53
CA ILE A 175 7.42 -12.40 0.09
C ILE A 175 8.40 -11.23 0.12
N GLU A 176 8.48 -10.50 -0.99
CA GLU A 176 9.48 -9.45 -1.22
C GLU A 176 9.04 -8.08 -0.67
N PHE A 177 7.73 -7.85 -0.45
CA PHE A 177 7.19 -6.58 -0.02
C PHE A 177 6.48 -6.67 1.33
N GLU A 178 6.41 -5.53 2.02
CA GLU A 178 5.65 -5.35 3.26
C GLU A 178 5.11 -3.93 3.38
N ILE A 179 4.14 -3.73 4.28
CA ILE A 179 3.70 -2.40 4.68
C ILE A 179 4.62 -1.92 5.81
N LYS A 180 5.29 -0.79 5.58
CA LYS A 180 6.03 -0.03 6.60
C LYS A 180 5.32 1.25 6.92
N ALA A 181 5.38 1.65 8.18
CA ALA A 181 4.76 2.87 8.68
C ALA A 181 5.83 3.89 9.04
N TYR A 182 5.61 5.14 8.64
CA TYR A 182 6.52 6.25 8.88
C TYR A 182 5.78 7.44 9.46
N LEU A 183 6.39 8.12 10.41
CA LEU A 183 5.88 9.36 10.95
C LEU A 183 6.00 10.48 9.92
N LEU A 184 4.93 11.26 9.76
CA LEU A 184 4.90 12.43 8.89
C LEU A 184 5.10 13.72 9.69
N ASP A 185 5.62 14.73 9.01
CA ASP A 185 5.80 16.07 9.58
C ASP A 185 4.50 16.88 9.47
N PRO A 186 3.86 17.27 10.59
CA PRO A 186 2.63 18.05 10.58
C PRO A 186 2.75 19.42 9.88
N SER A 187 3.95 20.00 9.87
CA SER A 187 4.21 21.28 9.21
C SER A 187 4.09 21.23 7.69
N ARG A 188 4.08 20.02 7.11
CA ARG A 188 3.99 19.76 5.67
C ARG A 188 2.73 19.03 5.26
N ILE A 189 1.64 19.22 5.99
CA ILE A 189 0.37 18.51 5.79
C ILE A 189 -0.19 18.62 4.36
N ASP A 190 0.01 19.76 3.70
CA ASP A 190 -0.43 20.01 2.31
C ASP A 190 0.70 19.88 1.28
N GLY A 191 1.90 19.51 1.73
CA GLY A 191 3.09 19.37 0.90
C GLY A 191 3.46 17.92 0.60
N SER A 192 4.27 17.73 -0.42
CA SER A 192 4.87 16.42 -0.66
C SER A 192 5.91 16.13 0.43
N GLN A 193 5.78 14.99 1.09
CA GLN A 193 6.73 14.53 2.09
C GLN A 193 7.48 13.32 1.53
N THR A 194 8.80 13.41 1.52
CA THR A 194 9.66 12.30 1.12
C THR A 194 10.17 11.59 2.37
N ILE A 195 10.04 10.28 2.41
CA ILE A 195 10.63 9.47 3.46
C ILE A 195 12.12 9.30 3.13
N THR A 196 12.96 9.58 4.10
CA THR A 196 14.41 9.42 4.04
C THR A 196 14.86 8.38 5.05
N ASN A 197 16.14 8.02 5.05
CA ASN A 197 16.71 7.11 6.04
C ASN A 197 16.65 7.66 7.47
N GLU A 198 16.43 8.98 7.63
CA GLU A 198 16.27 9.64 8.94
C GLU A 198 14.81 9.68 9.41
N SER A 199 13.87 9.30 8.55
CA SER A 199 12.43 9.28 8.91
C SER A 199 12.16 8.23 9.97
N ILE A 200 11.35 8.60 10.96
CA ILE A 200 10.97 7.70 12.05
C ILE A 200 10.08 6.60 11.48
N CYS A 201 10.58 5.36 11.52
CA CYS A 201 9.85 4.15 11.13
C CYS A 201 9.28 3.47 12.36
N PHE A 202 8.06 2.98 12.26
CA PHE A 202 7.43 2.21 13.32
C PHE A 202 7.69 0.71 13.14
N ASP A 203 8.15 0.05 14.20
CA ASP A 203 8.32 -1.41 14.23
C ASP A 203 7.01 -2.15 14.46
N VAL A 204 6.01 -1.47 15.02
CA VAL A 204 4.69 -2.00 15.31
C VAL A 204 3.61 -1.14 14.66
N ASP A 205 2.41 -1.69 14.55
CA ASP A 205 1.25 -0.97 14.01
C ASP A 205 0.98 0.32 14.79
N PRO A 206 1.16 1.51 14.18
CA PRO A 206 0.99 2.80 14.84
C PRO A 206 -0.48 3.10 15.20
N PHE A 207 -1.43 2.39 14.61
CA PHE A 207 -2.86 2.59 14.85
C PHE A 207 -3.44 1.63 15.87
N LYS A 208 -2.61 0.73 16.43
CA LYS A 208 -3.06 -0.22 17.44
C LYS A 208 -3.66 0.48 18.65
N GLY A 209 -4.94 0.20 18.93
CA GLY A 209 -5.67 0.80 20.04
C GLY A 209 -6.21 2.22 19.78
N LEU A 210 -5.95 2.80 18.61
CA LEU A 210 -6.51 4.11 18.22
C LEU A 210 -7.87 3.94 17.55
N PHE A 211 -7.97 3.08 16.54
CA PHE A 211 -9.22 2.77 15.84
C PHE A 211 -9.19 1.33 15.31
N ARG A 212 -10.35 0.85 14.93
CA ARG A 212 -10.54 -0.45 14.29
C ARG A 212 -11.28 -0.25 12.98
N VAL A 213 -10.89 -1.00 11.96
CA VAL A 213 -11.58 -1.03 10.66
C VAL A 213 -12.41 -2.31 10.61
N ASP A 214 -13.71 -2.14 10.41
CA ASP A 214 -14.64 -3.24 10.16
C ASP A 214 -15.26 -3.05 8.77
N THR A 215 -15.19 -4.07 7.93
CA THR A 215 -15.73 -4.05 6.58
C THR A 215 -17.07 -4.79 6.55
N ILE A 216 -18.13 -4.11 6.10
CA ILE A 216 -19.44 -4.70 5.86
C ILE A 216 -19.63 -4.82 4.36
N GLU A 217 -19.70 -6.05 3.85
CA GLU A 217 -19.97 -6.29 2.45
C GLU A 217 -21.48 -6.15 2.17
N ALA A 218 -21.81 -5.33 1.16
CA ALA A 218 -23.18 -5.32 0.65
C ALA A 218 -23.46 -6.66 -0.05
N GLN A 219 -24.32 -7.47 0.52
CA GLN A 219 -24.79 -8.70 -0.13
C GLN A 219 -25.50 -8.33 -1.44
N ARG A 220 -24.83 -8.53 -2.57
CA ARG A 220 -25.46 -8.60 -3.89
C ARG A 220 -25.83 -10.04 -4.16
N GLY A 221 -26.90 -10.50 -3.55
CA GLY A 221 -27.39 -11.84 -3.77
C GLY A 221 -28.81 -11.95 -3.26
N PHE A 222 -29.79 -11.85 -4.16
CA PHE A 222 -30.96 -12.68 -4.01
C PHE A 222 -30.43 -14.11 -4.14
N SER A 223 -30.41 -14.86 -3.05
CA SER A 223 -30.17 -16.29 -3.09
C SER A 223 -31.33 -16.88 -3.88
N ASP A 224 -31.05 -17.34 -5.10
CA ASP A 224 -31.96 -18.19 -5.83
C ASP A 224 -32.23 -19.41 -4.95
N PRO A 225 -33.52 -19.75 -4.61
CA PRO A 225 -33.81 -20.85 -3.69
C PRO A 225 -33.49 -22.23 -4.26
N HIS A 226 -32.83 -22.32 -5.42
CA HIS A 226 -32.52 -23.57 -6.12
C HIS A 226 -31.02 -23.88 -6.31
N SER A 227 -30.08 -23.17 -5.70
CA SER A 227 -28.68 -23.62 -5.68
C SER A 227 -28.40 -24.44 -4.43
N GLU A 228 -28.62 -25.73 -4.52
CA GLU A 228 -28.03 -26.71 -3.61
C GLU A 228 -26.51 -26.74 -3.83
N SER A 229 -25.74 -26.11 -2.93
CA SER A 229 -24.45 -26.59 -2.45
C SER A 229 -23.78 -25.49 -1.61
N GLY A 230 -23.86 -25.69 -0.35
CA GLY A 230 -23.24 -25.03 0.46
C GLY A 230 -22.44 -24.73 1.47
N LYS A 231 -22.19 -23.71 2.02
CA LYS A 231 -21.67 -23.45 3.37
C LYS A 231 -22.33 -22.19 3.90
N PRO A 232 -22.78 -22.13 5.15
CA PRO A 232 -23.38 -20.92 5.69
C PRO A 232 -22.29 -19.87 5.87
N THR A 233 -22.33 -18.84 5.05
CA THR A 233 -21.67 -17.58 5.34
C THR A 233 -22.55 -16.82 6.33
N ASN A 234 -21.96 -16.34 7.41
CA ASN A 234 -22.64 -15.54 8.42
C ASN A 234 -23.29 -14.31 7.78
N SER A 235 -24.60 -14.38 7.55
CA SER A 235 -25.39 -13.24 7.11
C SER A 235 -26.02 -12.56 8.32
N LEU A 236 -26.19 -11.25 8.26
CA LEU A 236 -26.86 -10.45 9.30
C LEU A 236 -28.27 -10.98 9.67
N SER A 237 -28.89 -11.79 8.79
CA SER A 237 -30.20 -12.44 9.03
C SER A 237 -30.16 -13.63 10.01
N SER A 238 -28.98 -14.07 10.45
CA SER A 238 -28.81 -15.14 11.45
C SER A 238 -28.60 -14.63 12.87
N GLN A 239 -28.72 -13.32 13.11
CA GLN A 239 -28.54 -12.69 14.42
C GLN A 239 -29.82 -12.03 15.00
N LEU A 240 -30.98 -12.38 14.48
CA LEU A 240 -32.28 -12.01 15.06
C LEU A 240 -32.97 -13.24 15.65
#